data_705ba697bb175334b0259d2346911d34
#
_entry.id   705ba697bb175334b0259d2346911d34
#
_cell.length_a   1.000
_cell.length_b   1.000
_cell.length_c   1.000
_cell.angle_alpha   90.00
_cell.angle_beta   90.00
_cell.angle_gamma   90.00
#
_symmetry.space_group_name_H-M   'P 1'
#
loop_
_entity.id
_entity.type
_entity.pdbx_description
1 polymer ?
#
loop_
_entity_poly.entity_id
_entity_poly.type
_entity_poly.pdbx_seq_one_letter_code
_entity_poly.pdbx_strand_id
1 'polypeptide(L)'
;KKYSTENQKKLLNELLNDFPESKKYLEFEDYKNNPTAENASELISIIIERNADVIGNRQNFVGYMAMRPGVEKRGEHGLFNESNEPIVLDQVAEEVANHPGNVWSHVVSLRREDAIRLGYDNSDRWRELVMRHIADIAEQTKIPLCNLKWYGAFHDTTHHPHIHLIVYSTNPKQGFLTKQGIDKIRSVFANDIFH
;
A
#
# COMPACT_ATOMS: atom_id res chain seq x y z
N LYS A 1 -21.42 -18.80 1.96
CA LYS A 1 -20.54 -17.77 1.38
C LYS A 1 -21.20 -17.19 0.13
N LYS A 2 -21.16 -15.85 0.03
CA LYS A 2 -21.79 -15.14 -1.09
C LYS A 2 -20.81 -15.09 -2.27
N TYR A 3 -21.25 -15.51 -3.45
CA TYR A 3 -20.44 -15.44 -4.66
C TYR A 3 -20.20 -14.01 -5.12
N SER A 4 -19.17 -13.80 -5.94
CA SER A 4 -18.89 -12.51 -6.57
C SER A 4 -20.07 -12.06 -7.46
N THR A 5 -20.35 -10.76 -7.43
CA THR A 5 -21.43 -10.17 -8.25
C THR A 5 -21.01 -10.04 -9.71
N GLU A 6 -22.00 -9.87 -10.61
CA GLU A 6 -21.71 -9.63 -12.02
C GLU A 6 -20.89 -8.34 -12.24
N ASN A 7 -21.14 -7.30 -11.45
CA ASN A 7 -20.35 -6.06 -11.50
C ASN A 7 -18.91 -6.29 -11.08
N GLN A 8 -18.68 -7.07 -10.04
CA GLN A 8 -17.32 -7.44 -9.62
C GLN A 8 -16.60 -8.26 -10.69
N LYS A 9 -17.26 -9.24 -11.30
CA LYS A 9 -16.70 -10.05 -12.38
C LYS A 9 -16.31 -9.20 -13.59
N LYS A 10 -17.18 -8.28 -14.00
CA LYS A 10 -16.91 -7.35 -15.09
C LYS A 10 -15.71 -6.46 -14.81
N LEU A 11 -15.67 -5.85 -13.64
CA LEU A 11 -14.55 -4.99 -13.22
C LEU A 11 -13.24 -5.78 -13.14
N LEU A 12 -13.27 -6.99 -12.58
CA LEU A 12 -12.09 -7.86 -12.52
C LEU A 12 -11.57 -8.23 -13.91
N ASN A 13 -12.44 -8.55 -14.86
CA ASN A 13 -12.03 -8.84 -16.22
C ASN A 13 -11.33 -7.63 -16.87
N GLU A 14 -11.86 -6.44 -16.68
CA GLU A 14 -11.22 -5.20 -17.16
C GLU A 14 -9.85 -4.97 -16.51
N LEU A 15 -9.77 -5.07 -15.19
CA LEU A 15 -8.53 -4.86 -14.45
C LEU A 15 -7.47 -5.90 -14.79
N LEU A 16 -7.82 -7.17 -14.92
CA LEU A 16 -6.88 -8.24 -15.27
C LEU A 16 -6.38 -8.12 -16.74
N ASN A 17 -7.20 -7.56 -17.62
CA ASN A 17 -6.76 -7.24 -18.98
C ASN A 17 -5.79 -6.06 -19.00
N ASP A 18 -6.07 -5.02 -18.23
CA ASP A 18 -5.23 -3.83 -18.14
C ASP A 18 -3.93 -4.09 -17.37
N PHE A 19 -3.98 -4.96 -16.37
CA PHE A 19 -2.84 -5.29 -15.48
C PHE A 19 -2.62 -6.81 -15.41
N PRO A 20 -2.14 -7.46 -16.49
CA PRO A 20 -2.00 -8.92 -16.55
C PRO A 20 -1.06 -9.50 -15.50
N GLU A 21 -0.10 -8.74 -15.00
CA GLU A 21 0.80 -9.17 -13.92
C GLU A 21 0.05 -9.41 -12.60
N SER A 22 -1.16 -8.88 -12.45
CA SER A 22 -2.01 -9.10 -11.28
C SER A 22 -2.41 -10.57 -11.10
N LYS A 23 -2.33 -11.38 -12.15
CA LYS A 23 -2.56 -12.83 -12.07
C LYS A 23 -1.50 -13.57 -11.24
N LYS A 24 -0.41 -12.91 -10.90
CA LYS A 24 0.65 -13.43 -10.02
C LYS A 24 0.41 -13.11 -8.54
N TYR A 25 -0.61 -12.32 -8.22
CA TYR A 25 -0.92 -11.94 -6.85
C TYR A 25 -1.55 -13.10 -6.09
N LEU A 26 -1.29 -13.17 -4.78
CA LEU A 26 -1.90 -14.18 -3.90
C LEU A 26 -3.42 -14.03 -3.87
N GLU A 27 -3.93 -12.81 -3.91
CA GLU A 27 -5.36 -12.50 -3.94
C GLU A 27 -6.03 -13.04 -5.21
N PHE A 28 -5.33 -13.09 -6.34
CA PHE A 28 -5.83 -13.72 -7.56
C PHE A 28 -5.95 -15.22 -7.40
N GLU A 29 -4.97 -15.88 -6.82
CA GLU A 29 -5.00 -17.31 -6.53
C GLU A 29 -6.18 -17.65 -5.60
N ASP A 30 -6.36 -16.87 -4.54
CA ASP A 30 -7.47 -17.05 -3.60
C ASP A 30 -8.83 -16.89 -4.27
N TYR A 31 -9.00 -15.86 -5.12
CA TYR A 31 -10.23 -15.65 -5.88
C TYR A 31 -10.49 -16.75 -6.89
N LYS A 32 -9.46 -17.20 -7.61
CA LYS A 32 -9.57 -18.29 -8.58
C LYS A 32 -10.04 -19.59 -7.91
N ASN A 33 -9.49 -19.89 -6.73
CA ASN A 33 -9.84 -21.10 -5.99
C ASN A 33 -11.18 -20.99 -5.27
N ASN A 34 -11.59 -19.78 -4.88
CA ASN A 34 -12.83 -19.53 -4.14
C ASN A 34 -13.43 -18.18 -4.55
N PRO A 35 -14.27 -18.12 -5.61
CA PRO A 35 -14.75 -16.88 -6.21
C PRO A 35 -15.89 -16.24 -5.40
N THR A 36 -15.61 -15.87 -4.16
CA THR A 36 -16.53 -15.15 -3.29
C THR A 36 -16.50 -13.64 -3.54
N ALA A 37 -17.56 -12.96 -3.10
CA ALA A 37 -17.61 -11.50 -3.12
C ALA A 37 -16.49 -10.86 -2.31
N GLU A 38 -16.11 -11.47 -1.19
CA GLU A 38 -15.00 -11.04 -0.35
C GLU A 38 -13.65 -11.13 -1.09
N ASN A 39 -13.34 -12.30 -1.66
CA ASN A 39 -12.09 -12.47 -2.41
C ASN A 39 -12.04 -11.59 -3.66
N ALA A 40 -13.17 -11.38 -4.33
CA ALA A 40 -13.26 -10.44 -5.44
C ALA A 40 -12.95 -9.01 -5.01
N SER A 41 -13.50 -8.58 -3.89
CA SER A 41 -13.28 -7.24 -3.33
C SER A 41 -11.81 -7.04 -2.92
N GLU A 42 -11.18 -8.03 -2.30
CA GLU A 42 -9.77 -7.99 -1.94
C GLU A 42 -8.87 -7.90 -3.19
N LEU A 43 -9.16 -8.69 -4.22
CA LEU A 43 -8.40 -8.67 -5.47
C LEU A 43 -8.54 -7.32 -6.19
N ILE A 44 -9.75 -6.80 -6.33
CA ILE A 44 -9.99 -5.47 -6.92
C ILE A 44 -9.18 -4.42 -6.19
N SER A 45 -9.24 -4.44 -4.86
CA SER A 45 -8.57 -3.46 -4.02
C SER A 45 -7.04 -3.51 -4.19
N ILE A 46 -6.45 -4.69 -4.19
CA ILE A 46 -4.98 -4.81 -4.31
C ILE A 46 -4.49 -4.44 -5.71
N ILE A 47 -5.25 -4.75 -6.76
CA ILE A 47 -4.91 -4.33 -8.12
C ILE A 47 -4.89 -2.80 -8.20
N ILE A 48 -5.91 -2.14 -7.67
CA ILE A 48 -6.00 -0.67 -7.65
C ILE A 48 -4.83 -0.08 -6.85
N GLU A 49 -4.55 -0.60 -5.66
CA GLU A 49 -3.48 -0.09 -4.80
C GLU A 49 -2.10 -0.24 -5.43
N ARG A 50 -1.80 -1.38 -6.03
CA ARG A 50 -0.49 -1.64 -6.64
C ARG A 50 -0.25 -0.88 -7.95
N ASN A 51 -1.33 -0.46 -8.62
CA ASN A 51 -1.28 0.22 -9.92
C ASN A 51 -1.82 1.65 -9.86
N ALA A 52 -1.89 2.25 -8.68
CA ALA A 52 -2.47 3.57 -8.47
C ALA A 52 -1.82 4.66 -9.33
N ASP A 53 -0.51 4.61 -9.54
CA ASP A 53 0.22 5.57 -10.37
C ASP A 53 -0.19 5.51 -11.83
N VAL A 54 -0.58 4.33 -12.32
CA VAL A 54 -1.02 4.10 -13.71
C VAL A 54 -2.51 4.43 -13.87
N ILE A 55 -3.32 4.14 -12.85
CA ILE A 55 -4.77 4.42 -12.86
C ILE A 55 -5.06 5.93 -12.83
N GLY A 56 -4.08 6.73 -12.41
CA GLY A 56 -4.04 8.16 -12.75
C GLY A 56 -4.93 9.09 -11.94
N ASN A 57 -5.45 8.68 -10.78
CA ASN A 57 -6.25 9.57 -9.95
C ASN A 57 -5.64 9.75 -8.56
N ARG A 58 -4.51 10.46 -8.49
CA ARG A 58 -3.83 10.81 -7.24
C ARG A 58 -4.76 11.52 -6.24
N GLN A 59 -5.74 12.27 -6.73
CA GLN A 59 -6.64 13.06 -5.87
C GLN A 59 -7.45 12.19 -4.91
N ASN A 60 -7.93 11.05 -5.38
CA ASN A 60 -8.74 10.14 -4.56
C ASN A 60 -7.93 9.02 -3.92
N PHE A 61 -6.67 8.87 -4.32
CA PHE A 61 -5.84 7.74 -3.90
C PHE A 61 -5.52 7.76 -2.41
N VAL A 62 -5.10 8.90 -1.89
CA VAL A 62 -4.79 9.07 -0.46
C VAL A 62 -6.04 8.85 0.39
N GLY A 63 -7.16 9.43 -0.01
CA GLY A 63 -8.45 9.24 0.65
C GLY A 63 -8.88 7.77 0.67
N TYR A 64 -8.76 7.10 -0.47
CA TYR A 64 -9.06 5.67 -0.60
C TYR A 64 -8.19 4.82 0.34
N MET A 65 -6.88 5.03 0.32
CA MET A 65 -5.93 4.33 1.17
C MET A 65 -6.23 4.52 2.66
N ALA A 66 -6.61 5.74 3.06
CA ALA A 66 -6.83 6.12 4.45
C ALA A 66 -8.19 5.68 5.01
N MET A 67 -9.20 5.47 4.17
CA MET A 67 -10.60 5.33 4.58
C MET A 67 -11.28 4.06 4.09
N ARG A 68 -10.66 3.25 3.22
CA ARG A 68 -11.31 2.05 2.68
C ARG A 68 -11.71 1.06 3.78
N PRO A 69 -12.74 0.22 3.53
CA PRO A 69 -13.09 -0.86 4.45
C PRO A 69 -11.89 -1.78 4.72
N GLY A 70 -11.65 -2.10 5.98
CA GLY A 70 -10.50 -2.91 6.42
C GLY A 70 -9.29 -2.11 6.87
N VAL A 71 -9.24 -0.81 6.63
CA VAL A 71 -8.15 0.01 7.19
C VAL A 71 -8.27 0.07 8.72
N GLU A 72 -7.16 -0.12 9.41
CA GLU A 72 -7.08 0.13 10.85
C GLU A 72 -6.99 1.64 11.08
N LYS A 73 -8.07 2.21 11.61
CA LYS A 73 -8.13 3.65 11.88
C LYS A 73 -7.29 4.03 13.09
N ARG A 74 -6.60 5.14 12.96
CA ARG A 74 -5.83 5.81 14.03
C ARG A 74 -6.48 7.16 14.35
N GLY A 75 -7.72 7.12 14.82
CA GLY A 75 -8.61 8.26 14.94
C GLY A 75 -9.67 8.24 13.85
N GLU A 76 -9.78 9.30 13.05
CA GLU A 76 -10.79 9.40 11.99
C GLU A 76 -10.42 8.63 10.71
N HIS A 77 -9.13 8.39 10.49
CA HIS A 77 -8.60 7.68 9.31
C HIS A 77 -7.43 6.78 9.69
N GLY A 78 -6.85 6.08 8.70
CA GLY A 78 -5.78 5.11 8.90
C GLY A 78 -4.37 5.59 8.62
N LEU A 79 -4.17 6.83 8.16
CA LEU A 79 -2.83 7.32 7.85
C LEU A 79 -1.96 7.47 9.09
N PHE A 80 -0.70 7.08 8.96
CA PHE A 80 0.36 7.34 9.93
C PHE A 80 1.66 7.75 9.21
N ASN A 81 2.54 8.40 9.94
CA ASN A 81 3.92 8.69 9.57
C ASN A 81 4.83 8.62 10.81
N GLU A 82 5.99 9.23 10.76
CA GLU A 82 6.93 9.29 11.91
C GLU A 82 6.44 10.17 13.05
N SER A 83 5.53 11.10 12.78
CA SER A 83 5.01 12.03 13.77
C SER A 83 3.92 11.40 14.64
N ASN A 84 3.84 11.81 15.90
CA ASN A 84 2.72 11.51 16.79
C ASN A 84 1.60 12.56 16.70
N GLU A 85 1.81 13.64 15.95
CA GLU A 85 0.79 14.66 15.72
C GLU A 85 -0.31 14.13 14.79
N PRO A 86 -1.57 14.58 14.98
CA PRO A 86 -2.65 14.22 14.08
C PRO A 86 -2.38 14.61 12.63
N ILE A 87 -2.62 13.69 11.72
CA ILE A 87 -2.50 13.93 10.28
C ILE A 87 -3.85 14.44 9.77
N VAL A 88 -3.83 15.57 9.07
CA VAL A 88 -5.04 16.12 8.41
C VAL A 88 -5.15 15.51 7.03
N LEU A 89 -6.08 14.56 6.86
CA LEU A 89 -6.22 13.77 5.64
C LEU A 89 -6.39 14.63 4.37
N ASP A 90 -7.26 15.64 4.42
CA ASP A 90 -7.53 16.50 3.27
C ASP A 90 -6.29 17.26 2.81
N GLN A 91 -5.46 17.70 3.75
CA GLN A 91 -4.19 18.39 3.43
C GLN A 91 -3.19 17.44 2.76
N VAL A 92 -3.07 16.22 3.24
CA VAL A 92 -2.19 15.21 2.63
C VAL A 92 -2.69 14.84 1.23
N ALA A 93 -3.99 14.61 1.09
CA ALA A 93 -4.60 14.28 -0.20
C ALA A 93 -4.35 15.37 -1.24
N GLU A 94 -4.52 16.64 -0.86
CA GLU A 94 -4.26 17.80 -1.72
C GLU A 94 -2.77 17.92 -2.07
N GLU A 95 -1.89 17.78 -1.10
CA GLU A 95 -0.44 17.83 -1.31
C GLU A 95 0.04 16.76 -2.30
N VAL A 96 -0.42 15.52 -2.13
CA VAL A 96 -0.07 14.41 -3.02
C VAL A 96 -0.66 14.61 -4.41
N ALA A 97 -1.92 15.03 -4.51
CA ALA A 97 -2.60 15.29 -5.79
C ALA A 97 -1.89 16.36 -6.62
N ASN A 98 -1.41 17.42 -5.97
CA ASN A 98 -0.79 18.58 -6.61
C ASN A 98 0.75 18.48 -6.67
N HIS A 99 1.33 17.41 -6.16
CA HIS A 99 2.79 17.25 -6.16
C HIS A 99 3.33 17.17 -7.60
N PRO A 100 4.20 18.10 -8.04
CA PRO A 100 4.69 18.13 -9.42
C PRO A 100 5.77 17.09 -9.74
N GLY A 101 6.29 16.42 -8.73
CA GLY A 101 7.32 15.39 -8.86
C GLY A 101 6.75 13.98 -8.73
N ASN A 102 7.66 13.02 -8.57
CA ASN A 102 7.30 11.62 -8.40
C ASN A 102 6.72 11.32 -7.03
N VAL A 103 5.66 10.53 -7.01
CA VAL A 103 5.07 9.94 -5.81
C VAL A 103 5.13 8.42 -5.98
N TRP A 104 5.86 7.76 -5.08
CA TRP A 104 6.04 6.31 -5.12
C TRP A 104 5.06 5.63 -4.16
N SER A 105 4.44 4.58 -4.66
CA SER A 105 3.48 3.77 -3.91
C SER A 105 4.01 2.35 -3.76
N HIS A 106 3.96 1.83 -2.54
CA HIS A 106 4.42 0.48 -2.22
C HIS A 106 3.37 -0.27 -1.41
N VAL A 107 3.23 -1.56 -1.68
CA VAL A 107 2.39 -2.47 -0.90
C VAL A 107 3.26 -3.61 -0.39
N VAL A 108 3.22 -3.85 0.91
CA VAL A 108 3.89 -4.99 1.56
C VAL A 108 2.83 -5.83 2.24
N SER A 109 2.68 -7.08 1.79
CA SER A 109 1.66 -8.02 2.28
C SER A 109 2.31 -9.19 3.00
N LEU A 110 1.61 -9.70 4.02
CA LEU A 110 1.93 -10.98 4.67
C LEU A 110 0.73 -11.91 4.58
N ARG A 111 0.97 -13.20 4.66
CA ARG A 111 -0.10 -14.15 4.92
C ARG A 111 -0.63 -13.93 6.33
N ARG A 112 -1.93 -14.16 6.54
CA ARG A 112 -2.57 -13.95 7.86
C ARG A 112 -1.84 -14.68 8.98
N GLU A 113 -1.46 -15.91 8.75
CA GLU A 113 -0.76 -16.74 9.75
C GLU A 113 0.58 -16.13 10.15
N ASP A 114 1.34 -15.63 9.19
CA ASP A 114 2.63 -14.98 9.44
C ASP A 114 2.45 -13.64 10.14
N ALA A 115 1.46 -12.85 9.73
CA ALA A 115 1.17 -11.56 10.37
C ALA A 115 0.86 -11.75 11.86
N ILE A 116 0.02 -12.73 12.22
CA ILE A 116 -0.31 -13.04 13.61
C ILE A 116 0.92 -13.56 14.35
N ARG A 117 1.62 -14.54 13.77
CA ARG A 117 2.80 -15.17 14.39
C ARG A 117 3.91 -14.20 14.68
N LEU A 118 4.13 -13.22 13.80
CA LEU A 118 5.24 -12.26 13.88
C LEU A 118 4.83 -10.90 14.47
N GLY A 119 3.55 -10.74 14.83
CA GLY A 119 3.04 -9.51 15.47
C GLY A 119 2.75 -8.36 14.52
N TYR A 120 2.58 -8.62 13.23
CA TYR A 120 2.27 -7.62 12.20
C TYR A 120 0.76 -7.55 11.88
N ASP A 121 -0.07 -7.76 12.87
CA ASP A 121 -1.54 -7.67 12.79
C ASP A 121 -2.10 -6.33 13.30
N ASN A 122 -1.27 -5.31 13.40
CA ASN A 122 -1.64 -3.96 13.86
C ASN A 122 -0.78 -2.89 13.18
N SER A 123 -1.29 -1.67 13.09
CA SER A 123 -0.62 -0.56 12.42
C SER A 123 0.66 -0.10 13.12
N ASP A 124 0.72 -0.17 14.44
CA ASP A 124 1.89 0.29 15.20
C ASP A 124 3.14 -0.52 14.86
N ARG A 125 2.99 -1.84 14.72
CA ARG A 125 4.11 -2.72 14.36
C ARG A 125 4.66 -2.40 12.96
N TRP A 126 3.77 -2.17 12.00
CA TRP A 126 4.15 -1.75 10.65
C TRP A 126 4.81 -0.37 10.63
N ARG A 127 4.27 0.57 11.41
CA ARG A 127 4.86 1.90 11.55
C ARG A 127 6.30 1.82 12.07
N GLU A 128 6.54 1.03 13.11
CA GLU A 128 7.88 0.78 13.66
C GLU A 128 8.83 0.19 12.62
N LEU A 129 8.37 -0.76 11.82
CA LEU A 129 9.16 -1.36 10.74
C LEU A 129 9.61 -0.30 9.73
N VAL A 130 8.69 0.52 9.24
CA VAL A 130 9.00 1.59 8.29
C VAL A 130 10.00 2.58 8.90
N MET A 131 9.79 2.99 10.15
CA MET A 131 10.68 3.93 10.84
C MET A 131 12.11 3.37 11.00
N ARG A 132 12.25 2.07 11.27
CA ARG A 132 13.58 1.43 11.35
C ARG A 132 14.32 1.44 10.02
N HIS A 133 13.60 1.44 8.89
CA HIS A 133 14.16 1.33 7.54
C HIS A 133 13.97 2.58 6.69
N ILE A 134 13.64 3.70 7.33
CA ILE A 134 13.40 4.95 6.59
C ILE A 134 14.65 5.45 5.86
N ALA A 135 15.82 5.22 6.43
CA ALA A 135 17.10 5.56 5.78
C ALA A 135 17.34 4.71 4.52
N ASP A 136 16.98 3.42 4.56
CA ASP A 136 17.06 2.54 3.38
C ASP A 136 16.09 3.01 2.28
N ILE A 137 14.88 3.39 2.66
CA ILE A 137 13.89 3.93 1.72
C ILE A 137 14.40 5.23 1.09
N ALA A 138 14.95 6.13 1.88
CA ALA A 138 15.52 7.38 1.40
C ALA A 138 16.65 7.13 0.39
N GLU A 139 17.56 6.22 0.71
CA GLU A 139 18.69 5.86 -0.17
C GLU A 139 18.20 5.31 -1.51
N GLN A 140 17.28 4.34 -1.48
CA GLN A 140 16.80 3.68 -2.69
C GLN A 140 15.90 4.58 -3.56
N THR A 141 15.15 5.48 -2.96
CA THR A 141 14.34 6.48 -3.67
C THR A 141 15.15 7.71 -4.10
N LYS A 142 16.42 7.79 -3.69
CA LYS A 142 17.30 8.93 -3.96
C LYS A 142 16.74 10.26 -3.49
N ILE A 143 16.14 10.21 -2.30
CA ILE A 143 15.61 11.39 -1.62
C ILE A 143 16.45 11.62 -0.36
N PRO A 144 17.06 12.80 -0.19
CA PRO A 144 17.70 13.14 1.09
C PRO A 144 16.73 12.98 2.25
N LEU A 145 17.18 12.39 3.34
CA LEU A 145 16.30 12.05 4.47
C LEU A 145 15.53 13.27 5.00
N CYS A 146 16.14 14.46 5.00
CA CYS A 146 15.49 15.70 5.44
C CYS A 146 14.36 16.16 4.50
N ASN A 147 14.32 15.68 3.26
CA ASN A 147 13.29 16.00 2.26
C ASN A 147 12.27 14.88 2.08
N LEU A 148 12.47 13.74 2.73
CA LEU A 148 11.60 12.59 2.59
C LEU A 148 10.27 12.82 3.31
N LYS A 149 9.17 12.64 2.59
CA LYS A 149 7.82 12.52 3.15
C LYS A 149 7.27 11.13 2.87
N TRP A 150 6.60 10.57 3.86
CA TRP A 150 5.97 9.27 3.72
C TRP A 150 4.72 9.17 4.58
N TYR A 151 3.77 8.40 4.10
CA TYR A 151 2.55 8.03 4.82
C TYR A 151 2.29 6.56 4.61
N GLY A 152 1.79 5.91 5.65
CA GLY A 152 1.36 4.52 5.60
C GLY A 152 -0.06 4.37 6.09
N ALA A 153 -0.68 3.25 5.71
CA ALA A 153 -1.94 2.80 6.27
C ALA A 153 -1.94 1.27 6.31
N PHE A 154 -2.40 0.71 7.41
CA PHE A 154 -2.50 -0.73 7.57
C PHE A 154 -3.91 -1.20 7.22
N HIS A 155 -4.00 -2.13 6.27
CA HIS A 155 -5.24 -2.75 5.84
C HIS A 155 -5.31 -4.16 6.40
N ASP A 156 -6.20 -4.34 7.39
CA ASP A 156 -6.42 -5.62 8.06
C ASP A 156 -7.44 -6.45 7.27
N THR A 157 -7.00 -6.95 6.13
CA THR A 157 -7.82 -7.82 5.27
C THR A 157 -7.72 -9.28 5.73
N THR A 158 -8.72 -10.09 5.34
CA THR A 158 -8.91 -11.44 5.91
C THR A 158 -7.73 -12.37 5.70
N HIS A 159 -7.17 -12.40 4.47
CA HIS A 159 -6.15 -13.39 4.11
C HIS A 159 -4.76 -12.80 4.00
N HIS A 160 -4.64 -11.56 3.57
CA HIS A 160 -3.39 -10.89 3.29
C HIS A 160 -3.35 -9.49 3.89
N PRO A 161 -3.19 -9.37 5.23
CA PRO A 161 -2.99 -8.06 5.83
C PRO A 161 -1.76 -7.39 5.22
N HIS A 162 -1.88 -6.10 4.94
CA HIS A 162 -0.85 -5.38 4.22
C HIS A 162 -0.77 -3.92 4.64
N ILE A 163 0.40 -3.36 4.45
CA ILE A 163 0.62 -1.93 4.57
C ILE A 163 0.69 -1.32 3.16
N HIS A 164 0.07 -0.17 3.01
CA HIS A 164 0.24 0.68 1.85
C HIS A 164 1.11 1.88 2.24
N LEU A 165 2.17 2.14 1.48
CA LEU A 165 3.09 3.26 1.69
C LEU A 165 3.06 4.21 0.51
N ILE A 166 3.08 5.51 0.81
CA ILE A 166 3.34 6.58 -0.15
C ILE A 166 4.64 7.26 0.26
N VAL A 167 5.53 7.48 -0.71
CA VAL A 167 6.83 8.12 -0.50
C VAL A 167 7.07 9.16 -1.58
N TYR A 168 7.45 10.35 -1.18
CA TYR A 168 7.81 11.44 -2.09
C TYR A 168 8.76 12.44 -1.44
N SER A 169 9.34 13.32 -2.24
CA SER A 169 10.24 14.38 -1.76
C SER A 169 9.53 15.74 -1.66
N THR A 170 9.92 16.54 -0.69
CA THR A 170 9.55 17.96 -0.66
C THR A 170 10.14 18.73 -1.84
N ASN A 171 11.22 18.22 -2.46
CA ASN A 171 11.79 18.76 -3.69
C ASN A 171 11.30 17.95 -4.89
N PRO A 172 10.50 18.53 -5.81
CA PRO A 172 9.92 17.79 -6.93
C PRO A 172 10.93 17.25 -7.95
N LYS A 173 12.18 17.68 -7.88
CA LYS A 173 13.27 17.19 -8.74
C LYS A 173 13.94 15.91 -8.22
N GLN A 174 13.57 15.47 -7.02
CA GLN A 174 14.09 14.28 -6.35
C GLN A 174 13.07 13.14 -6.41
N GLY A 175 13.53 11.92 -6.13
CA GLY A 175 12.67 10.76 -6.06
C GLY A 175 12.72 9.91 -7.33
N PHE A 176 13.80 9.14 -7.49
CA PHE A 176 13.99 8.19 -8.58
C PHE A 176 14.22 6.80 -8.01
N LEU A 177 13.36 5.87 -8.37
CA LEU A 177 13.39 4.51 -7.87
C LEU A 177 13.61 3.53 -9.01
N THR A 178 14.68 2.76 -8.93
CA THR A 178 14.98 1.69 -9.87
C THR A 178 14.33 0.38 -9.44
N LYS A 179 14.24 -0.59 -10.36
CA LYS A 179 13.81 -1.95 -10.04
C LYS A 179 14.69 -2.58 -8.95
N GLN A 180 15.99 -2.38 -9.02
CA GLN A 180 16.95 -2.83 -8.01
C GLN A 180 16.68 -2.19 -6.65
N GLY A 181 16.34 -0.89 -6.64
CA GLY A 181 15.94 -0.19 -5.41
C GLY A 181 14.68 -0.76 -4.79
N ILE A 182 13.68 -1.08 -5.59
CA ILE A 182 12.45 -1.75 -5.14
C ILE A 182 12.78 -3.11 -4.50
N ASP A 183 13.59 -3.92 -5.17
CA ASP A 183 14.00 -5.23 -4.68
C ASP A 183 14.80 -5.12 -3.38
N LYS A 184 15.64 -4.10 -3.24
CA LYS A 184 16.39 -3.82 -2.02
C LYS A 184 15.47 -3.47 -0.85
N ILE A 185 14.48 -2.60 -1.05
CA ILE A 185 13.50 -2.25 -0.01
C ILE A 185 12.73 -3.50 0.43
N ARG A 186 12.26 -4.32 -0.51
CA ARG A 186 11.57 -5.58 -0.21
C ARG A 186 12.45 -6.52 0.59
N SER A 187 13.71 -6.67 0.22
CA SER A 187 14.67 -7.53 0.90
C SER A 187 14.93 -7.07 2.33
N VAL A 188 15.10 -5.78 2.55
CA VAL A 188 15.32 -5.21 3.88
C VAL A 188 14.12 -5.46 4.79
N PHE A 189 12.91 -5.25 4.30
CA PHE A 189 11.68 -5.52 5.05
C PHE A 189 11.52 -7.02 5.34
N ALA A 190 11.70 -7.86 4.35
CA ALA A 190 11.58 -9.31 4.52
C ALA A 190 12.59 -9.85 5.55
N ASN A 191 13.83 -9.37 5.51
CA ASN A 191 14.85 -9.78 6.47
C ASN A 191 14.49 -9.36 7.90
N ASP A 192 13.98 -8.15 8.12
CA ASP A 192 13.55 -7.70 9.44
C ASP A 192 12.29 -8.46 9.92
N ILE A 193 11.32 -8.67 9.05
CA ILE A 193 10.07 -9.34 9.42
C ILE A 193 10.30 -10.81 9.82
N PHE A 194 11.16 -11.54 9.07
CA PHE A 194 11.33 -12.98 9.22
C PHE A 194 12.56 -13.40 10.04
N HIS A 195 13.37 -12.47 10.48
CA HIS A 195 14.57 -12.72 11.29
C HIS A 195 14.62 -11.80 12.52
#